data_a5178ba2a90063799a46f728fef3bee2
#
_entry.id   a5178ba2a90063799a46f728fef3bee2
#
_cell.length_a   1.000
_cell.length_b   1.000
_cell.length_c   1.000
_cell.angle_alpha   90.00
_cell.angle_beta   90.00
_cell.angle_gamma   90.00
#
_symmetry.space_group_name_H-M   'P 1'
#
loop_
_entity.id
_entity.type
_entity.pdbx_description
1 polymer ?
#
loop_
_entity_poly.entity_id
_entity_poly.type
_entity_poly.pdbx_seq_one_letter_code
_entity_poly.pdbx_strand_id
1 'polypeptide(L)'
;MTEQDLKFKIESYCKRKRNVKTKKNNIKAKGEAYENAMSYPSDAEVIYYFGESASHCRRLAKEADVVVIVAGNDYLDEGECVANESVDVTVQNEGGDRTDCLGLKEEYLRIIDAVGKVRQDAVVVLVGGSMILMDEWKDQVGAILMAYYPGMEGGTALAEILYGDVNPSGKLPYVVPYSEDDLPHVDWEATDQYYEYYHGYTRLEKNGVKPLVPYGFGLSYTTFDITDPTAVVDGDQLKVTAKVKNTGTTDGEEVVQVYVGFENSAVDRPVKQLRGFQRVAIKAGEETEVEITTPLEKLKWYDPVYREWKLEKMEYPIYVGSSAADEDLKKVSVTID
;
A
#
# COMPACT_ATOMS: atom_id res chain seq x y z
N MET A 1 2.84 4.55 -15.83
CA MET A 1 1.36 4.37 -15.83
C MET A 1 0.81 5.45 -14.91
N THR A 2 -0.09 6.30 -15.38
CA THR A 2 -0.67 7.36 -14.54
C THR A 2 -1.71 6.77 -13.58
N GLU A 3 -2.03 7.48 -12.49
CA GLU A 3 -3.11 7.10 -11.57
C GLU A 3 -4.44 6.91 -12.31
N GLN A 4 -4.69 7.75 -13.34
CA GLN A 4 -5.86 7.65 -14.21
C GLN A 4 -5.86 6.37 -15.05
N ASP A 5 -4.69 5.92 -15.53
CA ASP A 5 -4.56 4.68 -16.30
C ASP A 5 -4.83 3.45 -15.40
N LEU A 6 -4.39 3.49 -14.14
CA LEU A 6 -4.61 2.41 -13.17
C LEU A 6 -6.09 2.34 -12.77
N LYS A 7 -6.73 3.48 -12.48
CA LYS A 7 -8.18 3.58 -12.20
C LYS A 7 -9.01 3.04 -13.36
N PHE A 8 -8.71 3.45 -14.59
CA PHE A 8 -9.43 2.99 -15.79
C PHE A 8 -9.30 1.47 -15.99
N LYS A 9 -8.12 0.89 -15.75
CA LYS A 9 -7.89 -0.55 -15.86
C LYS A 9 -8.66 -1.34 -14.81
N ILE A 10 -8.70 -0.88 -13.55
CA ILE A 10 -9.50 -1.52 -12.47
C ILE A 10 -10.99 -1.46 -12.77
N GLU A 11 -11.52 -0.32 -13.18
CA GLU A 11 -12.93 -0.17 -13.54
C GLU A 11 -13.34 -1.04 -14.75
N SER A 12 -12.48 -1.12 -15.76
CA SER A 12 -12.74 -1.94 -16.95
C SER A 12 -12.71 -3.44 -16.63
N TYR A 13 -11.87 -3.86 -15.69
CA TYR A 13 -11.77 -5.22 -15.19
C TYR A 13 -13.05 -5.64 -14.45
N CYS A 14 -13.54 -4.82 -13.52
CA CYS A 14 -14.77 -5.10 -12.78
C CYS A 14 -16.03 -5.12 -13.66
N LYS A 15 -16.10 -4.27 -14.70
CA LYS A 15 -17.23 -4.22 -15.63
C LYS A 15 -17.32 -5.46 -16.58
N ARG A 16 -16.18 -6.05 -16.93
CA ARG A 16 -16.15 -7.23 -17.84
C ARG A 16 -16.68 -8.51 -17.20
N LYS A 17 -16.52 -8.67 -15.87
CA LYS A 17 -16.93 -9.90 -15.15
C LYS A 17 -18.43 -10.19 -15.08
N ARG A 18 -19.28 -9.20 -15.21
CA ARG A 18 -20.74 -9.41 -15.14
C ARG A 18 -21.33 -10.20 -16.31
N ASN A 19 -20.56 -10.57 -17.35
CA ASN A 19 -21.07 -11.16 -18.60
C ASN A 19 -20.37 -12.47 -19.04
N VAL A 20 -19.59 -13.15 -18.19
CA VAL A 20 -18.84 -14.36 -18.61
C VAL A 20 -19.65 -15.63 -18.40
N LYS A 21 -19.81 -16.43 -19.47
CA LYS A 21 -20.35 -17.81 -19.44
C LYS A 21 -19.20 -18.80 -19.43
N THR A 22 -19.15 -19.68 -18.44
CA THR A 22 -18.10 -20.67 -18.21
C THR A 22 -18.32 -22.01 -18.93
N LYS A 23 -17.21 -22.66 -19.36
CA LYS A 23 -17.17 -24.07 -19.80
C LYS A 23 -16.46 -24.91 -18.74
N LYS A 24 -17.06 -26.06 -18.38
CA LYS A 24 -16.53 -27.01 -17.37
C LYS A 24 -15.47 -27.94 -17.95
N ASN A 25 -14.31 -28.08 -17.29
CA ASN A 25 -13.44 -29.24 -17.33
C ASN A 25 -12.72 -29.42 -15.98
N ASN A 26 -12.76 -30.66 -15.45
CA ASN A 26 -12.31 -31.00 -14.10
C ASN A 26 -10.80 -31.16 -14.00
N ILE A 27 -10.17 -30.44 -13.09
CA ILE A 27 -8.80 -30.71 -12.60
C ILE A 27 -8.85 -30.81 -11.07
N LYS A 28 -8.37 -31.93 -10.51
CA LYS A 28 -8.23 -32.13 -9.07
C LYS A 28 -6.93 -31.49 -8.59
N ALA A 29 -7.02 -30.45 -7.77
CA ALA A 29 -5.89 -29.92 -7.00
C ALA A 29 -5.68 -30.77 -5.73
N LYS A 30 -4.43 -31.10 -5.43
CA LYS A 30 -4.03 -31.73 -4.16
C LYS A 30 -3.48 -30.65 -3.22
N GLY A 31 -4.24 -30.34 -2.17
CA GLY A 31 -3.79 -29.47 -1.09
C GLY A 31 -4.99 -28.87 -0.33
N GLU A 32 -5.39 -29.52 0.78
CA GLU A 32 -6.56 -29.15 1.58
C GLU A 32 -6.51 -27.72 2.19
N ALA A 33 -5.34 -27.10 2.28
CA ALA A 33 -5.18 -25.74 2.84
C ALA A 33 -5.65 -24.62 1.88
N TYR A 34 -5.71 -24.87 0.58
CA TYR A 34 -6.13 -23.88 -0.41
C TYR A 34 -7.61 -24.00 -0.81
N GLU A 35 -8.25 -25.14 -0.56
CA GLU A 35 -9.67 -25.37 -0.91
C GLU A 35 -10.62 -24.54 -0.03
N ASN A 36 -10.18 -24.14 1.18
CA ASN A 36 -10.98 -23.34 2.11
C ASN A 36 -10.77 -21.82 1.95
N ALA A 37 -9.82 -21.40 1.12
CA ALA A 37 -9.38 -20.01 1.04
C ALA A 37 -10.08 -19.19 -0.03
N MET A 38 -10.91 -19.77 -0.88
CA MET A 38 -11.61 -19.04 -1.93
C MET A 38 -13.04 -19.53 -2.08
N SER A 39 -14.02 -18.72 -1.70
CA SER A 39 -15.41 -18.93 -2.09
C SER A 39 -15.55 -18.52 -3.56
N TYR A 40 -15.59 -19.52 -4.45
CA TYR A 40 -15.83 -19.30 -5.88
C TYR A 40 -17.34 -19.23 -6.18
N PRO A 41 -17.75 -18.50 -7.23
CA PRO A 41 -19.01 -18.80 -7.88
C PRO A 41 -19.02 -20.29 -8.24
N SER A 42 -20.12 -20.99 -8.00
CA SER A 42 -20.26 -22.45 -8.15
C SER A 42 -19.96 -22.99 -9.57
N ASP A 43 -19.76 -22.09 -10.53
CA ASP A 43 -19.54 -22.33 -11.95
C ASP A 43 -18.16 -21.85 -12.47
N ALA A 44 -17.28 -21.33 -11.61
CA ALA A 44 -15.92 -20.94 -11.98
C ALA A 44 -14.98 -22.15 -12.02
N GLU A 45 -14.20 -22.29 -13.08
CA GLU A 45 -13.07 -23.20 -13.14
C GLU A 45 -11.81 -22.47 -12.69
N VAL A 46 -11.12 -23.00 -11.67
CA VAL A 46 -9.86 -22.44 -11.19
C VAL A 46 -8.71 -23.35 -11.55
N ILE A 47 -7.71 -22.81 -12.24
CA ILE A 47 -6.48 -23.49 -12.59
C ILE A 47 -5.37 -22.90 -11.74
N TYR A 48 -4.76 -23.71 -10.90
CA TYR A 48 -3.60 -23.34 -10.09
C TYR A 48 -2.33 -23.91 -10.71
N TYR A 49 -1.28 -23.06 -10.81
CA TYR A 49 0.02 -23.43 -11.33
C TYR A 49 1.15 -22.70 -10.61
N PHE A 50 2.19 -23.45 -10.20
CA PHE A 50 3.32 -22.93 -9.41
C PHE A 50 4.31 -22.05 -10.19
N GLY A 51 4.17 -21.91 -11.50
CA GLY A 51 5.02 -21.02 -12.29
C GLY A 51 6.35 -21.60 -12.76
N GLU A 52 6.60 -22.90 -12.63
CA GLU A 52 7.88 -23.52 -12.97
C GLU A 52 8.29 -23.29 -14.44
N SER A 53 7.32 -23.15 -15.35
CA SER A 53 7.56 -22.95 -16.78
C SER A 53 6.91 -21.68 -17.31
N ALA A 54 7.71 -20.70 -17.70
CA ALA A 54 7.25 -19.47 -18.35
C ALA A 54 6.39 -19.70 -19.61
N SER A 55 6.68 -20.74 -20.38
CA SER A 55 5.89 -21.09 -21.58
C SER A 55 4.52 -21.64 -21.20
N HIS A 56 4.43 -22.41 -20.12
CA HIS A 56 3.18 -22.91 -19.59
C HIS A 56 2.34 -21.79 -18.98
N CYS A 57 2.96 -20.87 -18.20
CA CYS A 57 2.28 -19.66 -17.71
C CYS A 57 1.65 -18.86 -18.84
N ARG A 58 2.38 -18.60 -19.93
CA ARG A 58 1.84 -17.89 -21.11
C ARG A 58 0.66 -18.62 -21.75
N ARG A 59 0.71 -19.95 -21.83
CA ARG A 59 -0.39 -20.73 -22.41
C ARG A 59 -1.64 -20.62 -21.54
N LEU A 60 -1.53 -20.88 -20.24
CA LEU A 60 -2.64 -20.76 -19.30
C LEU A 60 -3.22 -19.35 -19.28
N ALA A 61 -2.35 -18.33 -19.25
CA ALA A 61 -2.77 -16.93 -19.24
C ALA A 61 -3.57 -16.52 -20.49
N LYS A 62 -3.27 -17.10 -21.67
CA LYS A 62 -4.04 -16.86 -22.90
C LYS A 62 -5.42 -17.49 -22.87
N GLU A 63 -5.56 -18.63 -22.21
CA GLU A 63 -6.79 -19.41 -22.15
C GLU A 63 -7.73 -18.95 -21.03
N ALA A 64 -7.20 -18.30 -19.99
CA ALA A 64 -7.96 -17.85 -18.82
C ALA A 64 -8.73 -16.54 -19.08
N ASP A 65 -9.92 -16.41 -18.50
CA ASP A 65 -10.69 -15.15 -18.50
C ASP A 65 -10.07 -14.11 -17.54
N VAL A 66 -9.47 -14.58 -16.45
CA VAL A 66 -8.81 -13.77 -15.43
C VAL A 66 -7.52 -14.43 -15.02
N VAL A 67 -6.46 -13.63 -14.84
CA VAL A 67 -5.16 -14.11 -14.37
C VAL A 67 -4.79 -13.37 -13.10
N VAL A 68 -4.50 -14.14 -12.05
CA VAL A 68 -3.98 -13.62 -10.79
C VAL A 68 -2.62 -14.27 -10.54
N ILE A 69 -1.61 -13.45 -10.31
CA ILE A 69 -0.25 -13.88 -9.95
C ILE A 69 -0.08 -13.56 -8.47
N VAL A 70 0.20 -14.56 -7.65
CA VAL A 70 0.58 -14.37 -6.25
C VAL A 70 2.10 -14.41 -6.18
N ALA A 71 2.70 -13.34 -5.70
CA ALA A 71 4.14 -13.18 -5.60
C ALA A 71 4.50 -12.49 -4.28
N GLY A 72 5.71 -12.63 -3.81
CA GLY A 72 6.14 -11.93 -2.61
C GLY A 72 7.14 -12.72 -1.78
N ASN A 73 7.15 -12.44 -0.50
CA ASN A 73 8.10 -12.97 0.45
C ASN A 73 7.47 -14.09 1.30
N ASP A 74 8.30 -15.01 1.73
CA ASP A 74 7.95 -16.08 2.64
C ASP A 74 8.81 -16.03 3.92
N TYR A 75 8.73 -17.06 4.75
CA TYR A 75 9.47 -17.12 6.02
C TYR A 75 11.01 -17.19 5.84
N LEU A 76 11.50 -17.56 4.66
CA LEU A 76 12.93 -17.55 4.35
C LEU A 76 13.41 -16.11 4.05
N ASP A 77 12.52 -15.26 3.59
CA ASP A 77 12.81 -13.85 3.26
C ASP A 77 12.66 -12.91 4.45
N GLU A 78 11.65 -13.14 5.29
CA GLU A 78 11.24 -12.22 6.35
C GLU A 78 11.02 -12.93 7.71
N GLY A 79 11.44 -14.19 7.85
CA GLY A 79 11.32 -14.93 9.10
C GLY A 79 12.35 -14.48 10.12
N GLU A 80 11.95 -14.33 11.37
CA GLU A 80 12.89 -14.12 12.47
C GLU A 80 13.74 -15.37 12.67
N CYS A 81 15.04 -15.17 12.96
CA CYS A 81 15.98 -16.22 13.32
C CYS A 81 15.58 -16.82 14.67
N VAL A 82 14.71 -17.82 14.67
CA VAL A 82 14.36 -18.58 15.87
C VAL A 82 15.44 -19.63 16.06
N ALA A 83 16.40 -19.36 16.93
CA ALA A 83 17.30 -20.38 17.47
C ALA A 83 16.46 -21.33 18.33
N ASN A 84 15.89 -22.34 17.70
CA ASN A 84 15.14 -23.37 18.42
C ASN A 84 16.13 -24.50 18.77
N GLU A 85 16.48 -24.61 20.04
CA GLU A 85 17.38 -25.67 20.56
C GLU A 85 16.87 -27.10 20.28
N SER A 86 15.65 -27.24 19.77
CA SER A 86 14.99 -28.52 19.49
C SER A 86 14.95 -28.91 18.01
N VAL A 87 15.46 -28.09 17.09
CA VAL A 87 15.54 -28.39 15.66
C VAL A 87 16.97 -28.72 15.29
N ASP A 88 17.15 -29.79 14.51
CA ASP A 88 18.43 -30.27 14.00
C ASP A 88 19.27 -29.09 13.46
N VAL A 89 20.39 -28.80 14.12
CA VAL A 89 21.32 -27.68 13.81
C VAL A 89 21.95 -27.75 12.41
N THR A 90 21.53 -28.70 11.57
CA THR A 90 21.94 -28.78 10.16
C THR A 90 21.09 -27.92 9.22
N VAL A 91 19.94 -27.45 9.68
CA VAL A 91 19.20 -26.40 8.98
C VAL A 91 19.72 -25.06 9.52
N GLN A 92 20.66 -24.47 8.81
CA GLN A 92 21.03 -23.08 9.06
C GLN A 92 19.75 -22.25 9.01
N ASN A 93 19.56 -21.37 9.98
CA ASN A 93 18.47 -20.42 9.99
C ASN A 93 18.63 -19.46 8.81
N GLU A 94 18.08 -19.84 7.68
CA GLU A 94 18.04 -19.02 6.45
C GLU A 94 16.80 -18.12 6.45
N GLY A 95 16.38 -17.65 7.57
CA GLY A 95 15.32 -16.68 7.68
C GLY A 95 15.85 -15.40 8.31
N GLY A 96 15.34 -14.27 7.96
CA GLY A 96 15.75 -12.99 8.53
C GLY A 96 15.53 -11.82 7.59
N ASP A 97 16.48 -10.91 7.59
CA ASP A 97 16.41 -9.71 6.75
C ASP A 97 16.74 -10.03 5.29
N ARG A 98 16.06 -9.34 4.37
CA ARG A 98 16.39 -9.37 2.94
C ARG A 98 17.65 -8.53 2.69
N THR A 99 18.78 -9.19 2.53
CA THR A 99 20.10 -8.55 2.39
C THR A 99 20.52 -8.34 0.95
N ASP A 100 19.88 -9.01 0.00
CA ASP A 100 20.23 -9.03 -1.42
C ASP A 100 19.38 -8.09 -2.26
N CYS A 101 18.09 -8.02 -2.03
CA CYS A 101 17.18 -7.20 -2.82
C CYS A 101 15.86 -6.93 -2.08
N LEU A 102 15.34 -5.71 -2.19
CA LEU A 102 13.99 -5.35 -1.73
C LEU A 102 12.91 -5.53 -2.80
N GLY A 103 13.28 -5.99 -3.99
CA GLY A 103 12.37 -6.36 -5.07
C GLY A 103 11.82 -7.78 -4.95
N LEU A 104 11.18 -8.26 -6.02
CA LEU A 104 10.75 -9.65 -6.14
C LEU A 104 11.92 -10.54 -6.56
N LYS A 105 11.90 -11.79 -6.13
CA LYS A 105 12.81 -12.83 -6.62
C LYS A 105 12.67 -13.03 -8.13
N GLU A 106 13.76 -13.41 -8.80
CA GLU A 106 13.81 -13.61 -10.26
C GLU A 106 12.74 -14.58 -10.77
N GLU A 107 12.37 -15.57 -9.99
CA GLU A 107 11.31 -16.52 -10.36
C GLU A 107 9.96 -15.83 -10.56
N TYR A 108 9.58 -14.88 -9.71
CA TYR A 108 8.34 -14.12 -9.85
C TYR A 108 8.43 -13.12 -11.02
N LEU A 109 9.56 -12.45 -11.17
CA LEU A 109 9.81 -11.53 -12.29
C LEU A 109 9.64 -12.25 -13.63
N ARG A 110 10.20 -13.46 -13.74
CA ARG A 110 10.05 -14.32 -14.94
C ARG A 110 8.59 -14.70 -15.22
N ILE A 111 7.79 -14.97 -14.17
CA ILE A 111 6.37 -15.28 -14.33
C ILE A 111 5.61 -14.03 -14.79
N ILE A 112 5.84 -12.89 -14.15
CA ILE A 112 5.21 -11.60 -14.48
C ILE A 112 5.54 -11.22 -15.93
N ASP A 113 6.80 -11.28 -16.34
CA ASP A 113 7.22 -11.03 -17.74
C ASP A 113 6.53 -11.98 -18.71
N ALA A 114 6.47 -13.27 -18.39
CA ALA A 114 5.86 -14.26 -19.24
C ALA A 114 4.35 -14.03 -19.42
N VAL A 115 3.64 -13.68 -18.36
CA VAL A 115 2.21 -13.40 -18.36
C VAL A 115 1.94 -12.03 -18.97
N GLY A 116 2.67 -11.00 -18.59
CA GLY A 116 2.49 -9.61 -19.04
C GLY A 116 2.59 -9.46 -20.57
N LYS A 117 3.44 -10.26 -21.21
CA LYS A 117 3.55 -10.31 -22.69
C LYS A 117 2.27 -10.72 -23.41
N VAL A 118 1.34 -11.38 -22.73
CA VAL A 118 0.11 -11.92 -23.33
C VAL A 118 -1.16 -11.44 -22.61
N ARG A 119 -1.06 -11.00 -21.37
CA ARG A 119 -2.17 -10.57 -20.50
C ARG A 119 -1.75 -9.40 -19.64
N GLN A 120 -1.70 -8.21 -20.22
CA GLN A 120 -1.41 -6.96 -19.49
C GLN A 120 -2.48 -6.55 -18.46
N ASP A 121 -3.63 -7.21 -18.49
CA ASP A 121 -4.71 -7.04 -17.51
C ASP A 121 -4.61 -8.03 -16.33
N ALA A 122 -3.52 -8.78 -16.21
CA ALA A 122 -3.28 -9.65 -15.06
C ALA A 122 -3.19 -8.83 -13.77
N VAL A 123 -3.63 -9.42 -12.65
CA VAL A 123 -3.51 -8.84 -11.32
C VAL A 123 -2.34 -9.51 -10.60
N VAL A 124 -1.45 -8.72 -10.00
CA VAL A 124 -0.43 -9.22 -9.08
C VAL A 124 -0.90 -8.97 -7.66
N VAL A 125 -0.91 -10.02 -6.86
CA VAL A 125 -1.14 -9.97 -5.40
C VAL A 125 0.20 -10.17 -4.72
N LEU A 126 0.65 -9.14 -4.01
CA LEU A 126 1.88 -9.17 -3.25
C LEU A 126 1.60 -9.65 -1.83
N VAL A 127 2.39 -10.63 -1.38
CA VAL A 127 2.40 -11.14 -0.01
C VAL A 127 3.76 -10.79 0.60
N GLY A 128 3.76 -10.16 1.78
CA GLY A 128 4.99 -9.75 2.46
C GLY A 128 4.69 -8.79 3.60
N GLY A 129 5.60 -8.69 4.56
CA GLY A 129 5.42 -7.84 5.75
C GLY A 129 5.78 -6.37 5.51
N SER A 130 6.57 -6.10 4.47
CA SER A 130 7.11 -4.78 4.18
C SER A 130 6.98 -4.41 2.69
N MET A 131 7.57 -3.28 2.34
CA MET A 131 7.64 -2.78 0.97
C MET A 131 8.37 -3.76 0.04
N ILE A 132 7.85 -3.87 -1.19
CA ILE A 132 8.47 -4.59 -2.30
C ILE A 132 8.66 -3.59 -3.45
N LEU A 133 9.88 -3.47 -3.97
CA LEU A 133 10.17 -2.64 -5.14
C LEU A 133 9.47 -3.21 -6.38
N MET A 134 8.89 -2.33 -7.19
CA MET A 134 8.06 -2.77 -8.32
C MET A 134 8.29 -2.01 -9.63
N ASP A 135 9.27 -1.10 -9.68
CA ASP A 135 9.48 -0.25 -10.86
C ASP A 135 9.76 -1.06 -12.13
N GLU A 136 10.53 -2.12 -12.03
CA GLU A 136 10.94 -2.94 -13.18
C GLU A 136 9.81 -3.76 -13.83
N TRP A 137 8.69 -4.01 -13.11
CA TRP A 137 7.64 -4.90 -13.58
C TRP A 137 6.22 -4.32 -13.51
N LYS A 138 5.96 -3.25 -12.76
CA LYS A 138 4.61 -2.69 -12.55
C LYS A 138 3.83 -2.39 -13.83
N ASP A 139 4.53 -2.01 -14.89
CA ASP A 139 3.91 -1.64 -16.17
C ASP A 139 3.52 -2.85 -17.03
N GLN A 140 3.87 -4.06 -16.60
CA GLN A 140 3.57 -5.30 -17.29
C GLN A 140 2.22 -5.90 -16.87
N VAL A 141 1.55 -5.33 -15.86
CA VAL A 141 0.32 -5.87 -15.27
C VAL A 141 -0.78 -4.82 -15.16
N GLY A 142 -2.01 -5.27 -14.97
CA GLY A 142 -3.18 -4.41 -14.94
C GLY A 142 -3.47 -3.81 -13.57
N ALA A 143 -3.14 -4.53 -12.50
CA ALA A 143 -3.35 -4.07 -11.14
C ALA A 143 -2.38 -4.77 -10.18
N ILE A 144 -2.08 -4.11 -9.08
CA ILE A 144 -1.25 -4.62 -7.99
C ILE A 144 -2.05 -4.47 -6.69
N LEU A 145 -2.14 -5.56 -5.92
CA LEU A 145 -2.81 -5.59 -4.63
C LEU A 145 -1.80 -6.03 -3.57
N MET A 146 -1.55 -5.21 -2.56
CA MET A 146 -0.74 -5.58 -1.41
C MET A 146 -1.60 -6.26 -0.36
N ALA A 147 -1.40 -7.56 -0.16
CA ALA A 147 -2.18 -8.39 0.77
C ALA A 147 -1.53 -8.53 2.14
N TYR A 148 -0.27 -8.13 2.29
CA TYR A 148 0.53 -8.37 3.51
C TYR A 148 0.56 -9.84 3.89
N TYR A 149 0.46 -10.18 5.18
CA TYR A 149 0.26 -11.53 5.70
C TYR A 149 -1.19 -11.66 6.18
N PRO A 150 -2.14 -12.02 5.31
CA PRO A 150 -3.57 -11.82 5.55
C PRO A 150 -4.21 -12.85 6.50
N GLY A 151 -3.45 -13.83 7.00
CA GLY A 151 -3.95 -14.85 7.92
C GLY A 151 -4.92 -15.84 7.28
N MET A 152 -5.72 -16.52 8.13
CA MET A 152 -6.59 -17.64 7.69
C MET A 152 -7.71 -17.19 6.73
N GLU A 153 -8.28 -16.02 6.92
CA GLU A 153 -9.36 -15.48 6.08
C GLU A 153 -8.85 -14.67 4.87
N GLY A 154 -7.54 -14.64 4.65
CA GLY A 154 -6.93 -13.85 3.59
C GLY A 154 -7.41 -14.21 2.19
N GLY A 155 -7.63 -15.51 1.93
CA GLY A 155 -8.18 -15.96 0.67
C GLY A 155 -9.61 -15.46 0.42
N THR A 156 -10.46 -15.49 1.45
CA THR A 156 -11.84 -14.96 1.39
C THR A 156 -11.81 -13.44 1.12
N ALA A 157 -11.04 -12.68 1.90
CA ALA A 157 -10.92 -11.23 1.73
C ALA A 157 -10.39 -10.83 0.35
N LEU A 158 -9.39 -11.57 -0.15
CA LEU A 158 -8.86 -11.37 -1.50
C LEU A 158 -9.90 -11.64 -2.58
N ALA A 159 -10.65 -12.73 -2.45
CA ALA A 159 -11.71 -13.08 -3.39
C ALA A 159 -12.80 -12.00 -3.42
N GLU A 160 -13.28 -11.54 -2.28
CA GLU A 160 -14.29 -10.47 -2.18
C GLU A 160 -13.84 -9.17 -2.86
N ILE A 161 -12.56 -8.80 -2.71
CA ILE A 161 -11.98 -7.65 -3.42
C ILE A 161 -11.93 -7.93 -4.92
N LEU A 162 -11.35 -9.06 -5.35
CA LEU A 162 -11.19 -9.38 -6.77
C LEU A 162 -12.51 -9.54 -7.51
N TYR A 163 -13.56 -10.01 -6.83
CA TYR A 163 -14.91 -10.10 -7.38
C TYR A 163 -15.70 -8.81 -7.26
N GLY A 164 -15.22 -7.84 -6.49
CA GLY A 164 -15.86 -6.54 -6.30
C GLY A 164 -17.03 -6.57 -5.31
N ASP A 165 -17.12 -7.60 -4.48
CA ASP A 165 -18.08 -7.68 -3.38
C ASP A 165 -17.69 -6.71 -2.27
N VAL A 166 -16.39 -6.47 -2.08
CA VAL A 166 -15.82 -5.48 -1.19
C VAL A 166 -15.01 -4.46 -1.99
N ASN A 167 -15.30 -3.19 -1.80
CA ASN A 167 -14.52 -2.09 -2.37
C ASN A 167 -13.32 -1.80 -1.45
N PRO A 168 -12.06 -1.95 -1.91
CA PRO A 168 -10.89 -1.71 -1.08
C PRO A 168 -10.79 -0.23 -0.69
N SER A 169 -10.34 0.02 0.55
CA SER A 169 -10.09 1.36 1.10
C SER A 169 -8.76 1.46 1.84
N GLY A 170 -7.96 0.39 1.84
CA GLY A 170 -6.66 0.35 2.51
C GLY A 170 -5.67 1.34 1.90
N LYS A 171 -4.83 1.92 2.77
CA LYS A 171 -3.74 2.82 2.38
C LYS A 171 -2.40 2.21 2.79
N LEU A 172 -1.39 2.36 1.95
CA LEU A 172 -0.04 1.86 2.24
C LEU A 172 0.58 2.64 3.40
N PRO A 173 1.02 1.97 4.48
CA PRO A 173 1.64 2.62 5.64
C PRO A 173 3.14 2.88 5.44
N TYR A 174 3.61 2.82 4.21
CA TYR A 174 4.98 3.08 3.79
C TYR A 174 5.01 3.74 2.42
N VAL A 175 6.17 4.26 2.04
CA VAL A 175 6.46 4.78 0.71
C VAL A 175 7.17 3.69 -0.09
N VAL A 176 6.95 3.63 -1.40
CA VAL A 176 7.74 2.78 -2.31
C VAL A 176 8.61 3.69 -3.16
N PRO A 177 9.95 3.67 -3.01
CA PRO A 177 10.86 4.43 -3.86
C PRO A 177 11.03 3.77 -5.23
N TYR A 178 11.70 4.45 -6.14
CA TYR A 178 12.12 3.86 -7.41
C TYR A 178 13.31 2.90 -7.26
N SER A 179 14.20 3.18 -6.31
CA SER A 179 15.45 2.43 -6.08
C SER A 179 15.73 2.29 -4.59
N GLU A 180 16.48 1.26 -4.23
CA GLU A 180 17.03 1.09 -2.89
C GLU A 180 18.01 2.20 -2.51
N ASP A 181 18.66 2.84 -3.49
CA ASP A 181 19.57 3.96 -3.27
C ASP A 181 18.88 5.18 -2.63
N ASP A 182 17.56 5.29 -2.74
CA ASP A 182 16.76 6.33 -2.10
C ASP A 182 16.53 6.08 -0.60
N LEU A 183 16.82 4.88 -0.13
CA LEU A 183 16.65 4.46 1.26
C LEU A 183 17.93 4.71 2.09
N PRO A 184 17.85 4.69 3.43
CA PRO A 184 19.06 4.66 4.25
C PRO A 184 19.93 3.45 3.91
N HIS A 185 21.23 3.68 3.73
CA HIS A 185 22.17 2.59 3.54
C HIS A 185 22.26 1.73 4.81
N VAL A 186 22.20 0.41 4.64
CA VAL A 186 22.39 -0.57 5.71
C VAL A 186 23.63 -1.38 5.41
N ASP A 187 24.58 -1.38 6.34
CA ASP A 187 25.74 -2.26 6.31
C ASP A 187 25.43 -3.50 7.15
N TRP A 188 25.14 -4.60 6.49
CA TRP A 188 24.74 -5.87 7.13
C TRP A 188 25.85 -6.55 7.93
N GLU A 189 27.12 -6.15 7.74
CA GLU A 189 28.27 -6.67 8.48
C GLU A 189 28.69 -5.77 9.64
N ALA A 190 28.08 -4.58 9.76
CA ALA A 190 28.41 -3.63 10.82
C ALA A 190 27.92 -4.11 12.18
N THR A 191 28.78 -3.96 13.20
CA THR A 191 28.39 -4.18 14.60
C THR A 191 27.60 -3.02 15.19
N ASP A 192 27.73 -1.84 14.60
CA ASP A 192 27.05 -0.61 14.97
C ASP A 192 26.52 0.07 13.72
N GLN A 193 25.22 0.31 13.69
CA GLN A 193 24.54 0.97 12.58
C GLN A 193 23.96 2.31 13.05
N TYR A 194 24.31 3.40 12.37
CA TYR A 194 23.73 4.72 12.64
C TYR A 194 22.56 4.99 11.70
N TYR A 195 21.36 5.08 12.24
CA TYR A 195 20.19 5.53 11.53
C TYR A 195 19.98 7.02 11.73
N GLU A 196 19.91 7.76 10.65
CA GLU A 196 19.57 9.18 10.68
C GLU A 196 18.10 9.40 11.11
N TYR A 197 17.78 10.65 11.47
CA TYR A 197 16.43 11.04 11.88
C TYR A 197 15.40 10.85 10.77
N TYR A 198 15.79 11.09 9.51
CA TYR A 198 14.90 11.01 8.36
C TYR A 198 14.89 9.62 7.74
N HIS A 199 13.68 9.07 7.55
CA HIS A 199 13.45 7.80 6.90
C HIS A 199 12.08 7.77 6.21
N GLY A 200 11.79 6.78 5.36
CA GLY A 200 10.54 6.67 4.63
C GLY A 200 10.22 7.93 3.82
N TYR A 201 8.96 8.33 3.80
CA TYR A 201 8.54 9.49 3.00
C TYR A 201 9.18 10.81 3.44
N THR A 202 9.49 10.96 4.74
CA THR A 202 10.12 12.20 5.24
C THR A 202 11.56 12.37 4.72
N ARG A 203 12.29 11.26 4.49
CA ARG A 203 13.61 11.27 3.87
C ARG A 203 13.52 11.64 2.39
N LEU A 204 12.59 11.03 1.66
CA LEU A 204 12.42 11.31 0.24
C LEU A 204 12.03 12.78 0.02
N GLU A 205 11.08 13.31 0.80
CA GLU A 205 10.70 14.72 0.76
C GLU A 205 11.88 15.66 1.06
N LYS A 206 12.66 15.37 2.11
CA LYS A 206 13.84 16.17 2.46
C LYS A 206 14.86 16.19 1.32
N ASN A 207 15.04 15.09 0.63
CA ASN A 207 15.99 14.95 -0.47
C ASN A 207 15.42 15.40 -1.83
N GLY A 208 14.14 15.81 -1.88
CA GLY A 208 13.46 16.18 -3.12
C GLY A 208 13.27 15.02 -4.09
N VAL A 209 13.23 13.78 -3.56
CA VAL A 209 13.04 12.56 -4.35
C VAL A 209 11.56 12.21 -4.40
N LYS A 210 11.00 12.09 -5.62
CA LYS A 210 9.62 11.65 -5.80
C LYS A 210 9.54 10.12 -5.66
N PRO A 211 8.65 9.59 -4.80
CA PRO A 211 8.46 8.15 -4.70
C PRO A 211 7.74 7.58 -5.93
N LEU A 212 7.90 6.28 -6.16
CA LEU A 212 7.09 5.52 -7.10
C LEU A 212 5.64 5.43 -6.62
N VAL A 213 5.46 5.08 -5.33
CA VAL A 213 4.15 5.08 -4.67
C VAL A 213 4.26 5.89 -3.37
N PRO A 214 3.47 6.96 -3.21
CA PRO A 214 3.56 7.80 -2.04
C PRO A 214 3.04 7.10 -0.78
N TYR A 215 3.48 7.56 0.37
CA TYR A 215 2.93 7.15 1.66
C TYR A 215 1.43 7.47 1.74
N GLY A 216 0.65 6.55 2.29
CA GLY A 216 -0.80 6.74 2.41
C GLY A 216 -1.57 6.49 1.10
N PHE A 217 -0.92 6.06 0.02
CA PHE A 217 -1.58 5.77 -1.25
C PHE A 217 -2.44 4.50 -1.16
N GLY A 218 -3.58 4.53 -1.85
CA GLY A 218 -4.45 3.38 -2.05
C GLY A 218 -5.63 3.75 -2.91
N LEU A 219 -6.00 2.85 -3.83
CA LEU A 219 -7.08 3.03 -4.77
C LEU A 219 -8.40 2.38 -4.30
N SER A 220 -9.50 2.85 -4.85
CA SER A 220 -10.85 2.35 -4.64
C SER A 220 -11.50 2.03 -5.99
N TYR A 221 -12.60 1.28 -5.98
CA TYR A 221 -13.45 1.06 -7.16
C TYR A 221 -14.37 2.25 -7.45
N THR A 222 -14.26 3.31 -6.66
CA THR A 222 -14.91 4.60 -6.87
C THR A 222 -13.87 5.72 -6.79
N THR A 223 -14.31 6.95 -6.97
CA THR A 223 -13.45 8.13 -6.88
C THR A 223 -13.99 9.08 -5.82
N PHE A 224 -13.07 9.77 -5.13
CA PHE A 224 -13.42 10.74 -4.11
C PHE A 224 -12.80 12.09 -4.44
N ASP A 225 -13.50 13.16 -4.04
CA ASP A 225 -13.00 14.52 -4.06
C ASP A 225 -13.00 15.07 -2.63
N ILE A 226 -11.84 15.54 -2.17
CA ILE A 226 -11.66 16.13 -0.85
C ILE A 226 -11.51 17.63 -1.04
N THR A 227 -12.48 18.40 -0.48
CA THR A 227 -12.56 19.84 -0.69
C THR A 227 -12.78 20.62 0.60
N ASP A 228 -12.67 21.94 0.51
CA ASP A 228 -12.99 22.90 1.57
C ASP A 228 -12.32 22.60 2.93
N PRO A 229 -11.01 22.27 2.98
CA PRO A 229 -10.38 22.03 4.27
C PRO A 229 -10.36 23.30 5.12
N THR A 230 -10.61 23.14 6.42
CA THR A 230 -10.41 24.19 7.42
C THR A 230 -9.56 23.67 8.57
N ALA A 231 -8.87 24.54 9.26
CA ALA A 231 -8.08 24.19 10.44
C ALA A 231 -8.22 25.27 11.51
N VAL A 232 -8.49 24.86 12.74
CA VAL A 232 -8.61 25.75 13.90
C VAL A 232 -7.95 25.11 15.11
N VAL A 233 -7.42 25.95 16.01
CA VAL A 233 -6.98 25.52 17.34
C VAL A 233 -8.13 25.77 18.31
N ASP A 234 -8.54 24.72 19.02
CA ASP A 234 -9.56 24.75 20.05
C ASP A 234 -9.00 24.13 21.34
N GLY A 235 -8.63 24.98 22.29
CA GLY A 235 -7.92 24.59 23.49
C GLY A 235 -6.57 23.96 23.18
N ASP A 236 -6.39 22.70 23.54
CA ASP A 236 -5.18 21.90 23.30
C ASP A 236 -5.28 21.00 22.07
N GLN A 237 -6.27 21.23 21.21
CA GLN A 237 -6.55 20.41 20.03
C GLN A 237 -6.42 21.23 18.74
N LEU A 238 -5.82 20.64 17.73
CA LEU A 238 -5.96 21.02 16.33
C LEU A 238 -7.16 20.28 15.76
N LYS A 239 -8.18 21.02 15.32
CA LYS A 239 -9.36 20.48 14.64
C LYS A 239 -9.27 20.82 13.16
N VAL A 240 -9.35 19.81 12.32
CA VAL A 240 -9.34 19.93 10.87
C VAL A 240 -10.62 19.35 10.31
N THR A 241 -11.35 20.13 9.51
CA THR A 241 -12.53 19.64 8.80
C THR A 241 -12.28 19.64 7.29
N ALA A 242 -12.95 18.74 6.58
CA ALA A 242 -12.99 18.72 5.12
C ALA A 242 -14.28 18.08 4.63
N LYS A 243 -14.73 18.44 3.42
CA LYS A 243 -15.81 17.75 2.73
C LYS A 243 -15.22 16.64 1.88
N VAL A 244 -15.88 15.50 1.88
CA VAL A 244 -15.51 14.33 1.05
C VAL A 244 -16.71 13.90 0.25
N LYS A 245 -16.57 13.92 -1.07
CA LYS A 245 -17.62 13.52 -2.01
C LYS A 245 -17.20 12.26 -2.75
N ASN A 246 -18.07 11.27 -2.76
CA ASN A 246 -17.94 10.14 -3.67
C ASN A 246 -18.42 10.57 -5.07
N THR A 247 -17.50 10.74 -6.00
CA THR A 247 -17.77 11.22 -7.37
C THR A 247 -18.02 10.09 -8.37
N GLY A 248 -17.88 8.84 -7.92
CA GLY A 248 -18.12 7.67 -8.77
C GLY A 248 -19.52 7.09 -8.61
N THR A 249 -19.67 5.84 -9.07
CA THR A 249 -20.97 5.15 -9.16
C THR A 249 -21.08 3.95 -8.21
N THR A 250 -20.08 3.73 -7.37
CA THR A 250 -20.02 2.60 -6.42
C THR A 250 -19.85 3.16 -5.01
N ASP A 251 -20.55 2.61 -4.04
CA ASP A 251 -20.35 2.93 -2.64
C ASP A 251 -18.91 2.59 -2.24
N GLY A 252 -18.30 3.40 -1.40
CA GLY A 252 -16.91 3.18 -1.00
C GLY A 252 -16.53 3.91 0.27
N GLU A 253 -15.31 3.70 0.69
CA GLU A 253 -14.73 4.34 1.86
C GLU A 253 -13.42 5.02 1.47
N GLU A 254 -13.21 6.22 2.01
CA GLU A 254 -11.96 6.95 1.84
C GLU A 254 -11.29 7.17 3.19
N VAL A 255 -9.96 7.19 3.22
CA VAL A 255 -9.18 7.56 4.38
C VAL A 255 -8.62 8.96 4.18
N VAL A 256 -9.29 9.94 4.77
CA VAL A 256 -8.83 11.32 4.78
C VAL A 256 -7.64 11.45 5.72
N GLN A 257 -6.55 12.02 5.24
CA GLN A 257 -5.29 12.14 5.95
C GLN A 257 -4.96 13.62 6.20
N VAL A 258 -4.48 13.93 7.41
CA VAL A 258 -4.06 15.27 7.81
C VAL A 258 -2.56 15.25 8.10
N TYR A 259 -1.82 15.99 7.32
CA TYR A 259 -0.40 16.21 7.53
C TYR A 259 -0.18 17.63 8.06
N VAL A 260 0.71 17.77 9.03
CA VAL A 260 1.13 19.06 9.56
C VAL A 260 2.53 19.37 9.05
N GLY A 261 2.69 20.51 8.42
CA GLY A 261 3.97 21.03 7.94
C GLY A 261 4.74 21.79 9.01
N PHE A 262 6.05 21.80 8.85
CA PHE A 262 6.98 22.45 9.78
C PHE A 262 7.96 23.38 9.05
N GLU A 263 7.53 23.97 7.94
CA GLU A 263 8.36 24.81 7.08
C GLU A 263 8.95 26.03 7.82
N ASN A 264 8.25 26.52 8.87
CA ASN A 264 8.65 27.70 9.65
C ASN A 264 9.33 27.33 10.99
N SER A 265 9.68 26.07 11.19
CA SER A 265 10.30 25.61 12.43
C SER A 265 11.72 26.16 12.60
N ALA A 266 12.06 26.55 13.83
CA ALA A 266 13.41 26.99 14.20
C ALA A 266 14.42 25.82 14.32
N VAL A 267 13.93 24.58 14.31
CA VAL A 267 14.74 23.36 14.37
C VAL A 267 14.52 22.51 13.13
N ASP A 268 15.48 21.64 12.83
CA ASP A 268 15.35 20.72 11.69
C ASP A 268 14.22 19.71 11.92
N ARG A 269 13.19 19.78 11.08
CA ARG A 269 11.99 18.94 11.13
C ARG A 269 11.58 18.49 9.73
N PRO A 270 10.87 17.37 9.59
CA PRO A 270 10.31 16.97 8.30
C PRO A 270 9.46 18.07 7.67
N VAL A 271 9.43 18.10 6.34
CA VAL A 271 8.59 19.04 5.57
C VAL A 271 7.15 18.97 6.07
N LYS A 272 6.61 17.76 6.15
CA LYS A 272 5.29 17.48 6.75
C LYS A 272 5.27 16.10 7.41
N GLN A 273 4.36 15.91 8.36
CA GLN A 273 4.17 14.62 9.02
C GLN A 273 2.68 14.32 9.19
N LEU A 274 2.28 13.07 8.95
CA LEU A 274 0.92 12.60 9.26
C LEU A 274 0.64 12.78 10.75
N ARG A 275 -0.44 13.49 11.09
CA ARG A 275 -0.86 13.78 12.46
C ARG A 275 -2.27 13.31 12.79
N GLY A 276 -3.07 13.04 11.77
CA GLY A 276 -4.40 12.50 11.95
C GLY A 276 -4.94 11.87 10.68
N PHE A 277 -5.89 10.97 10.82
CA PHE A 277 -6.63 10.40 9.69
C PHE A 277 -7.99 9.88 10.16
N GLN A 278 -8.92 9.79 9.21
CA GLN A 278 -10.22 9.19 9.45
C GLN A 278 -10.71 8.45 8.21
N ARG A 279 -11.16 7.21 8.41
CA ARG A 279 -11.86 6.44 7.40
C ARG A 279 -13.34 6.79 7.44
N VAL A 280 -13.93 7.08 6.28
CA VAL A 280 -15.32 7.48 6.15
C VAL A 280 -15.99 6.73 5.00
N ALA A 281 -17.18 6.17 5.27
CA ALA A 281 -18.02 5.51 4.25
C ALA A 281 -18.93 6.53 3.58
N ILE A 282 -18.96 6.53 2.24
CA ILE A 282 -19.71 7.50 1.45
C ILE A 282 -20.38 6.76 0.29
N LYS A 283 -21.71 6.88 0.18
CA LYS A 283 -22.44 6.28 -0.93
C LYS A 283 -22.15 7.01 -2.24
N ALA A 284 -22.36 6.30 -3.33
CA ALA A 284 -22.19 6.84 -4.67
C ALA A 284 -22.96 8.16 -4.86
N GLY A 285 -22.25 9.22 -5.24
CA GLY A 285 -22.80 10.56 -5.46
C GLY A 285 -23.04 11.39 -4.20
N GLU A 286 -22.93 10.82 -2.99
CA GLU A 286 -23.10 11.54 -1.72
C GLU A 286 -21.83 12.29 -1.31
N GLU A 287 -22.03 13.28 -0.43
CA GLU A 287 -20.97 14.08 0.20
C GLU A 287 -21.18 14.05 1.71
N THR A 288 -20.08 14.04 2.46
CA THR A 288 -20.08 14.15 3.92
C THR A 288 -18.96 15.06 4.39
N GLU A 289 -19.11 15.62 5.59
CA GLU A 289 -18.03 16.34 6.26
C GLU A 289 -17.33 15.41 7.26
N VAL A 290 -16.02 15.51 7.32
CA VAL A 290 -15.19 14.81 8.32
C VAL A 290 -14.52 15.84 9.21
N GLU A 291 -14.39 15.52 10.50
CA GLU A 291 -13.58 16.28 11.46
C GLU A 291 -12.50 15.36 12.04
N ILE A 292 -11.25 15.78 11.91
CA ILE A 292 -10.08 15.07 12.42
C ILE A 292 -9.44 15.93 13.50
N THR A 293 -9.36 15.40 14.71
CA THR A 293 -8.81 16.09 15.85
C THR A 293 -7.45 15.52 16.25
N THR A 294 -6.48 16.40 16.45
CA THR A 294 -5.11 16.03 16.84
C THR A 294 -4.67 16.85 18.06
N PRO A 295 -4.25 16.23 19.16
CA PRO A 295 -3.70 16.94 20.30
C PRO A 295 -2.45 17.75 19.91
N LEU A 296 -2.37 19.01 20.35
CA LEU A 296 -1.21 19.88 20.05
C LEU A 296 0.12 19.31 20.60
N GLU A 297 0.05 18.44 21.61
CA GLU A 297 1.23 17.73 22.10
C GLU A 297 1.95 16.91 21.03
N LYS A 298 1.22 16.39 20.01
CA LYS A 298 1.81 15.66 18.88
C LYS A 298 2.57 16.56 17.91
N LEU A 299 2.46 17.87 18.04
CA LEU A 299 3.21 18.84 17.25
C LEU A 299 4.51 19.29 17.93
N LYS A 300 4.70 18.89 19.18
CA LYS A 300 5.90 19.24 19.94
C LYS A 300 7.14 18.50 19.38
N TRP A 301 8.29 19.12 19.58
CA TRP A 301 9.61 18.51 19.41
C TRP A 301 10.30 18.41 20.76
N TYR A 302 11.21 17.46 20.90
CA TYR A 302 11.97 17.28 22.13
C TYR A 302 13.25 18.13 22.09
N ASP A 303 13.42 19.02 23.06
CA ASP A 303 14.63 19.81 23.22
C ASP A 303 15.62 19.06 24.14
N PRO A 304 16.73 18.53 23.59
CA PRO A 304 17.70 17.75 24.36
C PRO A 304 18.49 18.59 25.35
N VAL A 305 18.60 19.91 25.13
CA VAL A 305 19.35 20.84 26.03
C VAL A 305 18.56 21.09 27.30
N TYR A 306 17.28 21.40 27.16
CA TYR A 306 16.39 21.68 28.30
C TYR A 306 15.64 20.40 28.77
N ARG A 307 15.74 19.29 28.03
CA ARG A 307 15.09 18.03 28.34
C ARG A 307 13.57 18.14 28.49
N GLU A 308 12.94 18.86 27.60
CA GLU A 308 11.50 19.11 27.59
C GLU A 308 10.90 19.07 26.19
N TRP A 309 9.59 18.82 26.13
CA TRP A 309 8.82 18.90 24.89
C TRP A 309 8.33 20.32 24.67
N LYS A 310 8.65 20.91 23.50
CA LYS A 310 8.30 22.28 23.13
C LYS A 310 7.33 22.31 21.97
N LEU A 311 6.27 23.11 22.10
CA LEU A 311 5.41 23.52 21.01
C LEU A 311 5.91 24.87 20.49
N GLU A 312 6.18 24.96 19.20
CA GLU A 312 6.62 26.21 18.60
C GLU A 312 5.42 27.15 18.38
N LYS A 313 5.64 28.43 18.61
CA LYS A 313 4.67 29.48 18.29
C LYS A 313 4.93 29.95 16.88
N MET A 314 4.17 29.44 15.93
CA MET A 314 4.34 29.73 14.51
C MET A 314 3.07 29.45 13.73
N GLU A 315 3.06 29.79 12.45
CA GLU A 315 2.09 29.33 11.50
C GLU A 315 2.44 27.90 11.04
N TYR A 316 1.49 27.00 11.17
CA TYR A 316 1.58 25.60 10.74
C TYR A 316 0.79 25.40 9.46
N PRO A 317 1.43 25.04 8.35
CA PRO A 317 0.72 24.53 7.18
C PRO A 317 0.02 23.21 7.51
N ILE A 318 -1.23 23.08 7.09
CA ILE A 318 -2.04 21.87 7.26
C ILE A 318 -2.41 21.38 5.88
N TYR A 319 -2.08 20.13 5.58
CA TYR A 319 -2.34 19.48 4.32
C TYR A 319 -3.36 18.37 4.52
N VAL A 320 -4.42 18.37 3.72
CA VAL A 320 -5.53 17.43 3.82
C VAL A 320 -5.74 16.74 2.49
N GLY A 321 -5.77 15.41 2.48
CA GLY A 321 -5.93 14.66 1.24
C GLY A 321 -5.95 13.16 1.42
N SER A 322 -5.75 12.42 0.34
CA SER A 322 -5.84 10.96 0.28
C SER A 322 -4.49 10.24 0.36
N SER A 323 -3.38 10.96 0.19
CA SER A 323 -2.01 10.45 0.33
C SER A 323 -1.03 11.58 0.67
N ALA A 324 0.25 11.27 0.86
CA ALA A 324 1.31 12.25 1.09
C ALA A 324 1.78 12.98 -0.19
N ALA A 325 1.30 12.58 -1.37
CA ALA A 325 1.66 13.24 -2.62
C ALA A 325 1.09 14.67 -2.67
N ASP A 326 1.89 15.63 -3.13
CA ASP A 326 1.48 17.04 -3.15
C ASP A 326 0.25 17.27 -4.05
N GLU A 327 0.09 16.50 -5.12
CA GLU A 327 -1.07 16.52 -6.01
C GLU A 327 -2.38 16.08 -5.35
N ASP A 328 -2.30 15.26 -4.30
CA ASP A 328 -3.45 14.74 -3.54
C ASP A 328 -3.85 15.64 -2.36
N LEU A 329 -3.06 16.69 -2.09
CA LEU A 329 -3.19 17.50 -0.88
C LEU A 329 -3.79 18.88 -1.17
N LYS A 330 -4.68 19.32 -0.28
CA LYS A 330 -5.16 20.70 -0.18
C LYS A 330 -4.53 21.36 1.02
N LYS A 331 -4.02 22.58 0.87
CA LYS A 331 -3.28 23.32 1.92
C LYS A 331 -4.17 24.39 2.54
N VAL A 332 -4.20 24.45 3.87
CA VAL A 332 -4.64 25.57 4.69
C VAL A 332 -3.59 25.85 5.76
N SER A 333 -3.74 26.84 6.61
CA SER A 333 -2.82 27.09 7.70
C SER A 333 -3.52 27.50 8.98
N VAL A 334 -2.82 27.32 10.11
CA VAL A 334 -3.27 27.74 11.44
C VAL A 334 -2.08 28.29 12.21
N THR A 335 -2.31 29.37 12.96
CA THR A 335 -1.27 29.95 13.85
C THR A 335 -1.48 29.46 15.28
N ILE A 336 -0.40 29.06 15.93
CA ILE A 336 -0.33 28.77 17.36
C ILE A 336 0.49 29.87 18.01
N ASP A 337 -0.14 30.64 18.94
CA ASP A 337 0.44 31.79 19.64
C ASP A 337 1.06 31.40 21.00
#